data_e120ada677172c76bee772cd1b4fc5e1
#
_entry.id   e120ada677172c76bee772cd1b4fc5e1
#
_cell.length_a   1.000
_cell.length_b   1.000
_cell.length_c   1.000
_cell.angle_alpha   90.00
_cell.angle_beta   90.00
_cell.angle_gamma   90.00
#
_symmetry.space_group_name_H-M   'P 1'
#
loop_
_entity.id
_entity.type
_entity.pdbx_description
1 polymer ?
#
loop_
_entity_poly.entity_id
_entity_poly.type
_entity_poly.pdbx_seq_one_letter_code
_entity_poly.pdbx_strand_id
1 'polypeptide(L)'
;MRGHSLTYRVKLPLVGALLLAGGATLSNANASAMETESSAPEVERNKQAVGAAFDRWSAGGSNFFSEMLSPDIVWTIEGSGPSAGTFRGIADFTARAIKPFVSRLREPVRPVSKRIWADGEHVIIHWEGEAVARDGKPYRNRYAWIFRMAGGRAIEATAFLDLAPYDDVIRRIPEPSNMGAGDAR
;
A
#
# COMPACT_ATOMS: atom_id res chain seq x y z
N MET A 1 -20.91 3.30 -66.03
CA MET A 1 -19.86 2.34 -66.49
C MET A 1 -19.71 1.31 -65.39
N ARG A 2 -20.38 0.27 -65.61
CA ARG A 2 -20.15 -1.17 -65.64
C ARG A 2 -19.20 -1.71 -64.56
N GLY A 3 -19.84 -2.33 -63.55
CA GLY A 3 -19.23 -3.15 -62.54
C GLY A 3 -18.73 -4.49 -63.13
N HIS A 4 -17.76 -5.08 -62.39
CA HIS A 4 -17.46 -6.49 -62.59
C HIS A 4 -17.44 -7.14 -61.21
N SER A 5 -18.45 -7.97 -61.00
CA SER A 5 -18.55 -8.92 -59.92
C SER A 5 -17.70 -10.14 -60.29
N LEU A 6 -16.73 -10.49 -59.42
CA LEU A 6 -15.99 -11.75 -59.52
C LEU A 6 -16.49 -12.68 -58.42
N THR A 7 -17.35 -13.61 -58.81
CA THR A 7 -17.76 -14.75 -57.98
C THR A 7 -16.70 -15.85 -58.04
N TYR A 8 -16.05 -16.14 -56.91
CA TYR A 8 -15.15 -17.29 -56.80
C TYR A 8 -15.92 -18.46 -56.15
N ARG A 9 -16.21 -19.49 -56.97
CA ARG A 9 -16.68 -20.78 -56.49
C ARG A 9 -15.48 -21.62 -56.05
N VAL A 10 -15.39 -21.98 -54.77
CA VAL A 10 -14.49 -23.04 -54.33
C VAL A 10 -15.27 -24.31 -54.07
N LYS A 11 -14.84 -25.36 -54.75
CA LYS A 11 -15.34 -26.73 -54.62
C LYS A 11 -14.87 -27.35 -53.32
N LEU A 12 -15.77 -27.97 -52.55
CA LEU A 12 -15.43 -28.94 -51.50
C LEU A 12 -14.98 -30.27 -52.10
N PRO A 13 -14.06 -30.96 -51.47
CA PRO A 13 -14.09 -32.42 -51.37
C PRO A 13 -14.47 -32.86 -49.96
N LEU A 14 -15.47 -33.72 -49.96
CA LEU A 14 -15.79 -34.64 -48.86
C LEU A 14 -14.63 -35.65 -48.75
N VAL A 15 -14.20 -36.02 -47.51
CA VAL A 15 -13.95 -37.39 -47.05
C VAL A 15 -13.14 -37.32 -45.72
N GLY A 16 -13.59 -38.09 -44.72
CA GLY A 16 -12.74 -38.65 -43.71
C GLY A 16 -13.19 -38.38 -42.26
N ALA A 17 -14.10 -39.20 -41.79
CA ALA A 17 -14.32 -39.36 -40.35
C ALA A 17 -13.07 -39.95 -39.71
N LEU A 18 -12.61 -39.33 -38.60
CA LEU A 18 -11.83 -40.03 -37.59
C LEU A 18 -12.22 -39.47 -36.23
N LEU A 19 -12.99 -40.26 -35.51
CA LEU A 19 -13.17 -40.19 -34.07
C LEU A 19 -11.85 -40.54 -33.42
N LEU A 20 -11.31 -39.65 -32.55
CA LEU A 20 -10.55 -40.05 -31.35
C LEU A 20 -10.23 -38.84 -30.44
N ALA A 21 -10.57 -39.03 -29.16
CA ALA A 21 -10.02 -38.33 -28.01
C ALA A 21 -10.48 -36.88 -27.75
N GLY A 22 -11.71 -36.72 -27.36
CA GLY A 22 -12.09 -35.67 -26.44
C GLY A 22 -11.60 -35.99 -25.03
N GLY A 23 -10.75 -35.17 -24.48
CA GLY A 23 -10.32 -35.33 -23.09
C GLY A 23 -9.04 -34.57 -22.80
N ALA A 24 -9.12 -33.28 -22.52
CA ALA A 24 -8.19 -32.53 -21.69
C ALA A 24 -8.25 -30.99 -21.88
N THR A 25 -9.43 -30.37 -21.87
CA THR A 25 -9.49 -28.91 -21.87
C THR A 25 -10.41 -28.30 -20.81
N LEU A 26 -11.00 -29.11 -19.94
CA LEU A 26 -11.89 -28.62 -18.87
C LEU A 26 -11.18 -28.39 -17.52
N SER A 27 -9.92 -28.81 -17.37
CA SER A 27 -9.23 -28.73 -16.07
C SER A 27 -8.63 -27.35 -15.76
N ASN A 28 -8.17 -26.60 -16.78
CA ASN A 28 -7.49 -25.32 -16.52
C ASN A 28 -8.45 -24.15 -16.28
N ALA A 29 -9.63 -24.15 -16.91
CA ALA A 29 -10.60 -23.08 -16.70
C ALA A 29 -11.23 -23.11 -15.30
N ASN A 30 -11.46 -24.33 -14.76
CA ASN A 30 -11.99 -24.48 -13.39
C ASN A 30 -10.95 -24.16 -12.32
N ALA A 31 -9.68 -24.49 -12.54
CA ALA A 31 -8.60 -24.15 -11.59
C ALA A 31 -8.41 -22.63 -11.52
N SER A 32 -8.36 -21.91 -12.66
CA SER A 32 -8.28 -20.45 -12.69
C SER A 32 -9.50 -19.76 -12.07
N ALA A 33 -10.70 -20.28 -12.27
CA ALA A 33 -11.92 -19.75 -11.67
C ALA A 33 -11.94 -19.97 -10.14
N MET A 34 -11.48 -21.12 -9.66
CA MET A 34 -11.39 -21.42 -8.22
C MET A 34 -10.31 -20.60 -7.52
N GLU A 35 -9.18 -20.31 -8.17
CA GLU A 35 -8.15 -19.40 -7.65
C GLU A 35 -8.65 -17.96 -7.57
N THR A 36 -9.42 -17.51 -8.54
CA THR A 36 -10.00 -16.15 -8.56
C THR A 36 -11.11 -16.00 -7.51
N GLU A 37 -11.95 -16.99 -7.29
CA GLU A 37 -12.99 -16.97 -6.24
C GLU A 37 -12.39 -17.09 -4.83
N SER A 38 -11.26 -17.80 -4.66
CA SER A 38 -10.59 -17.95 -3.36
C SER A 38 -9.85 -16.67 -2.94
N SER A 39 -9.43 -15.83 -3.87
CA SER A 39 -8.69 -14.58 -3.56
C SER A 39 -9.59 -13.40 -3.19
N ALA A 40 -10.82 -13.33 -3.73
CA ALA A 40 -11.74 -12.22 -3.47
C ALA A 40 -12.06 -12.01 -1.96
N PRO A 41 -12.33 -13.06 -1.14
CA PRO A 41 -12.52 -12.88 0.30
C PRO A 41 -11.26 -12.39 1.04
N GLU A 42 -10.06 -12.72 0.55
CA GLU A 42 -8.81 -12.27 1.15
C GLU A 42 -8.54 -10.80 0.83
N VAL A 43 -8.76 -10.38 -0.40
CA VAL A 43 -8.69 -8.97 -0.83
C VAL A 43 -9.56 -8.10 0.07
N GLU A 44 -10.82 -8.49 0.28
CA GLU A 44 -11.75 -7.72 1.10
C GLU A 44 -11.35 -7.74 2.59
N ARG A 45 -10.88 -8.88 3.13
CA ARG A 45 -10.35 -8.96 4.51
C ARG A 45 -9.16 -8.03 4.71
N ASN A 46 -8.19 -8.01 3.78
CA ASN A 46 -7.03 -7.14 3.86
C ASN A 46 -7.43 -5.67 3.83
N LYS A 47 -8.34 -5.28 2.93
CA LYS A 47 -8.90 -3.94 2.85
C LYS A 47 -9.61 -3.51 4.15
N GLN A 48 -10.44 -4.38 4.70
CA GLN A 48 -11.15 -4.13 5.96
C GLN A 48 -10.18 -4.01 7.14
N ALA A 49 -9.15 -4.86 7.22
CA ALA A 49 -8.15 -4.82 8.28
C ALA A 49 -7.39 -3.48 8.28
N VAL A 50 -6.90 -3.04 7.11
CA VAL A 50 -6.24 -1.73 6.96
C VAL A 50 -7.20 -0.60 7.31
N GLY A 51 -8.45 -0.66 6.81
CA GLY A 51 -9.46 0.36 7.09
C GLY A 51 -9.76 0.51 8.57
N ALA A 52 -9.99 -0.59 9.26
CA ALA A 52 -10.28 -0.60 10.70
C ALA A 52 -9.09 -0.11 11.54
N ALA A 53 -7.85 -0.44 11.16
CA ALA A 53 -6.66 0.07 11.84
C ALA A 53 -6.51 1.60 11.69
N PHE A 54 -6.80 2.14 10.50
CA PHE A 54 -6.84 3.58 10.27
C PHE A 54 -7.96 4.28 11.07
N ASP A 55 -9.12 3.66 11.22
CA ASP A 55 -10.22 4.22 12.02
C ASP A 55 -9.84 4.32 13.49
N ARG A 56 -9.20 3.27 14.03
CA ARG A 56 -8.68 3.30 15.42
C ARG A 56 -7.61 4.38 15.59
N TRP A 57 -6.69 4.51 14.65
CA TRP A 57 -5.67 5.56 14.68
C TRP A 57 -6.28 6.96 14.61
N SER A 58 -7.23 7.21 13.71
CA SER A 58 -7.96 8.47 13.58
C SER A 58 -8.69 8.85 14.88
N ALA A 59 -9.24 7.87 15.58
CA ALA A 59 -9.89 8.05 16.88
C ALA A 59 -8.91 8.28 18.04
N GLY A 60 -7.60 8.27 17.79
CA GLY A 60 -6.57 8.42 18.82
C GLY A 60 -6.30 7.14 19.62
N GLY A 61 -6.71 5.98 19.10
CA GLY A 61 -6.50 4.66 19.69
C GLY A 61 -5.12 4.08 19.44
N SER A 62 -5.04 2.93 18.76
CA SER A 62 -3.82 2.16 18.59
C SER A 62 -2.77 2.83 17.69
N ASN A 63 -1.52 2.37 17.84
CA ASN A 63 -0.45 2.67 16.89
C ASN A 63 -0.62 1.79 15.65
N PHE A 64 -1.06 2.41 14.55
CA PHE A 64 -1.25 1.75 13.24
C PHE A 64 -0.03 0.89 12.83
N PHE A 65 1.16 1.41 13.00
CA PHE A 65 2.38 0.73 12.55
C PHE A 65 2.64 -0.59 13.28
N SER A 66 2.49 -0.60 14.61
CA SER A 66 2.68 -1.84 15.39
C SER A 66 1.58 -2.87 15.14
N GLU A 67 0.39 -2.42 14.77
CA GLU A 67 -0.75 -3.27 14.49
C GLU A 67 -0.67 -3.91 13.11
N MET A 68 -0.32 -3.13 12.09
CA MET A 68 -0.44 -3.54 10.69
C MET A 68 0.85 -3.99 10.03
N LEU A 69 2.02 -3.56 10.51
CA LEU A 69 3.27 -3.91 9.85
C LEU A 69 3.84 -5.24 10.35
N SER A 70 4.45 -5.99 9.43
CA SER A 70 5.31 -7.12 9.78
C SER A 70 6.56 -6.63 10.50
N PRO A 71 7.14 -7.42 11.43
CA PRO A 71 8.45 -7.11 11.99
C PRO A 71 9.54 -6.88 10.93
N ASP A 72 9.46 -7.61 9.82
CA ASP A 72 10.42 -7.60 8.71
C ASP A 72 9.97 -6.70 7.54
N ILE A 73 9.07 -5.74 7.79
CA ILE A 73 8.56 -4.82 6.77
C ILE A 73 9.70 -4.19 5.95
N VAL A 74 9.52 -4.10 4.64
CA VAL A 74 10.32 -3.23 3.78
C VAL A 74 9.50 -1.99 3.46
N TRP A 75 9.85 -0.86 4.04
CA TRP A 75 9.15 0.41 3.84
C TRP A 75 9.97 1.35 2.96
N THR A 76 9.42 1.79 1.85
CA THR A 76 10.05 2.78 0.96
C THR A 76 9.26 4.09 0.99
N ILE A 77 9.94 5.18 1.28
CA ILE A 77 9.43 6.54 1.08
C ILE A 77 9.97 7.03 -0.24
N GLU A 78 9.08 7.22 -1.20
CA GLU A 78 9.42 7.65 -2.55
C GLU A 78 9.71 9.16 -2.59
N GLY A 79 10.62 9.54 -3.48
CA GLY A 79 10.97 10.93 -3.74
C GLY A 79 12.47 11.20 -3.67
N SER A 80 12.85 12.45 -3.63
CA SER A 80 14.24 12.92 -3.68
C SER A 80 14.65 13.80 -2.47
N GLY A 81 13.79 13.90 -1.46
CA GLY A 81 14.11 14.66 -0.24
C GLY A 81 15.00 13.87 0.74
N PRO A 82 15.52 14.53 1.79
CA PRO A 82 16.33 13.87 2.83
C PRO A 82 15.62 12.73 3.56
N SER A 83 14.29 12.77 3.63
CA SER A 83 13.46 11.73 4.26
C SER A 83 13.09 10.59 3.33
N ALA A 84 13.42 10.68 2.02
CA ALA A 84 13.22 9.58 1.08
C ALA A 84 14.21 8.44 1.34
N GLY A 85 13.79 7.21 1.06
CA GLY A 85 14.65 6.04 1.20
C GLY A 85 13.92 4.77 1.56
N THR A 86 14.67 3.67 1.60
CA THR A 86 14.16 2.35 1.97
C THR A 86 14.66 1.94 3.36
N PHE A 87 13.74 1.47 4.18
CA PHE A 87 13.94 1.03 5.55
C PHE A 87 13.58 -0.46 5.66
N ARG A 88 14.42 -1.24 6.35
CA ARG A 88 14.23 -2.69 6.45
C ARG A 88 14.02 -3.10 7.90
N GLY A 89 12.86 -3.67 8.17
CA GLY A 89 12.38 -4.02 9.49
C GLY A 89 11.76 -2.84 10.25
N ILE A 90 10.83 -3.16 11.15
CA ILE A 90 10.07 -2.16 11.91
C ILE A 90 10.98 -1.30 12.80
N ALA A 91 12.09 -1.86 13.31
CA ALA A 91 13.04 -1.15 14.15
C ALA A 91 13.79 -0.06 13.36
N ASP A 92 14.32 -0.40 12.16
CA ASP A 92 15.00 0.55 11.30
C ASP A 92 14.05 1.66 10.82
N PHE A 93 12.84 1.28 10.37
CA PHE A 93 11.80 2.22 9.96
C PHE A 93 11.42 3.17 11.11
N THR A 94 11.22 2.64 12.31
CA THR A 94 10.88 3.46 13.46
C THR A 94 12.01 4.42 13.84
N ALA A 95 13.24 3.95 13.87
CA ALA A 95 14.38 4.76 14.29
C ALA A 95 14.73 5.87 13.30
N ARG A 96 14.70 5.57 11.99
CA ARG A 96 15.22 6.46 10.94
C ARG A 96 14.15 7.26 10.19
N ALA A 97 12.90 6.80 10.16
CA ALA A 97 11.81 7.50 9.49
C ALA A 97 10.80 8.09 10.49
N ILE A 98 10.22 7.27 11.38
CA ILE A 98 9.14 7.73 12.25
C ILE A 98 9.64 8.65 13.36
N LYS A 99 10.61 8.19 14.16
CA LYS A 99 11.08 8.92 15.36
C LYS A 99 11.59 10.33 15.03
N PRO A 100 12.40 10.56 13.97
CA PRO A 100 12.87 11.90 13.64
C PRO A 100 11.75 12.91 13.40
N PHE A 101 10.66 12.47 12.81
CA PHE A 101 9.51 13.33 12.55
C PHE A 101 8.60 13.47 13.77
N VAL A 102 8.17 12.35 14.36
CA VAL A 102 7.19 12.34 15.46
C VAL A 102 7.72 13.03 16.73
N SER A 103 9.03 12.93 17.02
CA SER A 103 9.65 13.62 18.14
C SER A 103 9.55 15.15 18.07
N ARG A 104 9.26 15.70 16.89
CA ARG A 104 9.13 17.14 16.61
C ARG A 104 7.68 17.64 16.62
N LEU A 105 6.75 16.73 16.90
CA LEU A 105 5.32 17.08 16.98
C LEU A 105 4.92 17.30 18.44
N ARG A 106 4.05 18.29 18.67
CA ARG A 106 3.31 18.50 19.92
C ARG A 106 2.06 17.65 19.96
N GLU A 107 1.36 17.61 18.83
CA GLU A 107 0.20 16.76 18.62
C GLU A 107 0.52 15.76 17.50
N PRO A 108 0.28 14.45 17.71
CA PRO A 108 0.62 13.42 16.75
C PRO A 108 -0.20 13.55 15.47
N VAL A 109 0.34 12.99 14.37
CA VAL A 109 -0.42 12.91 13.12
C VAL A 109 -1.68 12.09 13.33
N ARG A 110 -2.80 12.64 12.89
CA ARG A 110 -4.09 11.95 12.85
C ARG A 110 -4.64 11.96 11.43
N PRO A 111 -5.10 10.83 10.92
CA PRO A 111 -5.84 10.79 9.67
C PRO A 111 -7.17 11.55 9.81
N VAL A 112 -7.46 12.44 8.85
CA VAL A 112 -8.71 13.22 8.80
C VAL A 112 -9.60 12.80 7.63
N SER A 113 -9.04 12.15 6.63
CA SER A 113 -9.79 11.54 5.52
C SER A 113 -9.05 10.33 5.00
N LYS A 114 -9.77 9.37 4.41
CA LYS A 114 -9.17 8.24 3.73
C LYS A 114 -10.04 7.70 2.60
N ARG A 115 -9.38 7.09 1.60
CA ARG A 115 -9.98 6.23 0.58
C ARG A 115 -9.12 5.00 0.43
N ILE A 116 -9.73 3.82 0.31
CA ILE A 116 -9.03 2.54 0.28
C ILE A 116 -9.50 1.74 -0.93
N TRP A 117 -8.54 1.19 -1.63
CA TRP A 117 -8.73 0.23 -2.72
C TRP A 117 -7.89 -1.02 -2.41
N ALA A 118 -8.27 -2.15 -2.98
CA ALA A 118 -7.50 -3.37 -2.89
C ALA A 118 -7.56 -4.12 -4.22
N ASP A 119 -6.45 -4.74 -4.58
CA ASP A 119 -6.30 -5.59 -5.76
C ASP A 119 -5.28 -6.69 -5.44
N GLY A 120 -5.70 -7.96 -5.55
CA GLY A 120 -4.89 -9.09 -5.15
C GLY A 120 -4.39 -8.97 -3.71
N GLU A 121 -3.10 -9.11 -3.51
CA GLU A 121 -2.44 -8.93 -2.22
C GLU A 121 -2.17 -7.46 -1.84
N HIS A 122 -2.52 -6.50 -2.71
CA HIS A 122 -2.23 -5.10 -2.49
C HIS A 122 -3.42 -4.33 -1.92
N VAL A 123 -3.13 -3.49 -0.93
CA VAL A 123 -4.07 -2.50 -0.39
C VAL A 123 -3.47 -1.12 -0.59
N ILE A 124 -4.22 -0.26 -1.28
CA ILE A 124 -3.83 1.13 -1.53
C ILE A 124 -4.68 2.03 -0.64
N ILE A 125 -4.05 2.91 0.12
CA ILE A 125 -4.76 3.90 0.91
C ILE A 125 -4.25 5.30 0.57
N HIS A 126 -5.16 6.15 0.12
CA HIS A 126 -4.95 7.59 0.00
C HIS A 126 -5.60 8.27 1.22
N TRP A 127 -4.84 9.10 1.93
CA TRP A 127 -5.32 9.71 3.15
C TRP A 127 -4.70 11.09 3.38
N GLU A 128 -5.36 11.91 4.17
CA GLU A 128 -4.87 13.19 4.62
C GLU A 128 -4.59 13.13 6.11
N GLY A 129 -3.49 13.73 6.53
CA GLY A 129 -3.06 13.79 7.92
C GLY A 129 -2.83 15.19 8.40
N GLU A 130 -3.23 15.45 9.65
CA GLU A 130 -2.98 16.71 10.36
C GLU A 130 -2.23 16.45 11.66
N ALA A 131 -1.38 17.40 12.03
CA ALA A 131 -0.62 17.41 13.29
C ALA A 131 -0.32 18.85 13.70
N VAL A 132 0.22 19.02 14.90
CA VAL A 132 0.80 20.30 15.33
C VAL A 132 2.26 20.09 15.71
N ALA A 133 3.13 20.82 15.05
CA ALA A 133 4.55 20.80 15.35
C ALA A 133 4.85 21.49 16.71
N ARG A 134 6.01 21.22 17.32
CA ARG A 134 6.39 21.78 18.64
C ARG A 134 6.47 23.30 18.65
N ASP A 135 6.74 23.94 17.52
CA ASP A 135 6.72 25.39 17.37
C ASP A 135 5.30 25.98 17.25
N GLY A 136 4.28 25.15 17.38
CA GLY A 136 2.87 25.53 17.29
C GLY A 136 2.32 25.62 15.88
N LYS A 137 3.14 25.45 14.83
CA LYS A 137 2.66 25.50 13.44
C LYS A 137 1.89 24.23 13.09
N PRO A 138 0.79 24.35 12.33
CA PRO A 138 0.08 23.19 11.83
C PRO A 138 0.93 22.46 10.79
N TYR A 139 0.82 21.14 10.79
CA TYR A 139 1.32 20.26 9.76
C TYR A 139 0.15 19.59 9.08
N ARG A 140 0.13 19.62 7.75
CA ARG A 140 -0.85 18.94 6.91
C ARG A 140 -0.13 18.27 5.75
N ASN A 141 -0.54 17.06 5.43
CA ASN A 141 0.03 16.34 4.30
C ASN A 141 -0.98 15.36 3.70
N ARG A 142 -0.72 14.95 2.46
CA ARG A 142 -1.45 13.93 1.75
C ARG A 142 -0.53 12.78 1.48
N TYR A 143 -1.07 11.59 1.63
CA TYR A 143 -0.31 10.35 1.53
C TYR A 143 -1.02 9.38 0.60
N ALA A 144 -0.23 8.64 -0.18
CA ALA A 144 -0.67 7.42 -0.81
C ALA A 144 0.27 6.29 -0.37
N TRP A 145 -0.27 5.30 0.32
CA TRP A 145 0.49 4.13 0.74
C TRP A 145 -0.02 2.92 -0.02
N ILE A 146 0.90 2.13 -0.54
CA ILE A 146 0.64 0.86 -1.22
C ILE A 146 1.25 -0.22 -0.35
N PHE A 147 0.42 -1.08 0.22
CA PHE A 147 0.84 -2.21 1.03
C PHE A 147 0.77 -3.50 0.22
N ARG A 148 1.79 -4.34 0.31
CA ARG A 148 1.67 -5.75 -0.04
C ARG A 148 1.42 -6.53 1.24
N MET A 149 0.31 -7.25 1.26
CA MET A 149 -0.22 -7.93 2.44
C MET A 149 0.12 -9.43 2.40
N ALA A 150 0.52 -9.98 3.54
CA ALA A 150 0.62 -11.42 3.74
C ALA A 150 0.28 -11.75 5.20
N GLY A 151 -0.53 -12.79 5.41
CA GLY A 151 -0.93 -13.21 6.75
C GLY A 151 -1.60 -12.11 7.59
N GLY A 152 -2.36 -11.20 6.94
CA GLY A 152 -3.05 -10.08 7.59
C GLY A 152 -2.15 -8.91 8.00
N ARG A 153 -0.87 -8.90 7.59
CA ARG A 153 0.08 -7.82 7.86
C ARG A 153 0.70 -7.31 6.56
N ALA A 154 1.10 -6.04 6.55
CA ALA A 154 1.88 -5.46 5.47
C ALA A 154 3.34 -5.93 5.60
N ILE A 155 3.86 -6.59 4.57
CA ILE A 155 5.24 -7.06 4.46
C ILE A 155 6.10 -6.13 3.60
N GLU A 156 5.47 -5.36 2.72
CA GLU A 156 6.09 -4.27 1.97
C GLU A 156 5.17 -3.05 1.98
N ALA A 157 5.75 -1.87 1.95
CA ALA A 157 5.03 -0.62 1.82
C ALA A 157 5.79 0.35 0.93
N THR A 158 5.09 0.95 -0.03
CA THR A 158 5.56 2.09 -0.81
C THR A 158 4.75 3.31 -0.42
N ALA A 159 5.41 4.34 0.08
CA ALA A 159 4.79 5.54 0.61
C ALA A 159 5.13 6.76 -0.23
N PHE A 160 4.11 7.43 -0.74
CA PHE A 160 4.19 8.73 -1.39
C PHE A 160 3.61 9.78 -0.45
N LEU A 161 4.29 10.90 -0.31
CA LEU A 161 3.85 12.08 0.44
C LEU A 161 4.53 13.32 -0.10
N ASP A 162 4.00 14.49 0.23
CA ASP A 162 4.74 15.72 -0.03
C ASP A 162 5.89 15.83 0.97
N LEU A 163 7.12 15.64 0.48
CA LEU A 163 8.32 15.69 1.31
C LEU A 163 8.67 17.11 1.75
N ALA A 164 8.25 18.14 1.04
CA ALA A 164 8.62 19.51 1.39
C ALA A 164 8.12 19.92 2.79
N PRO A 165 6.84 19.80 3.16
CA PRO A 165 6.37 20.10 4.52
C PRO A 165 6.89 19.09 5.55
N TYR A 166 7.13 17.83 5.17
CA TYR A 166 7.67 16.81 6.06
C TYR A 166 9.12 17.14 6.47
N ASP A 167 9.99 17.37 5.50
CA ASP A 167 11.40 17.75 5.69
C ASP A 167 11.54 19.11 6.38
N ASP A 168 10.58 20.04 6.13
CA ASP A 168 10.57 21.33 6.81
C ASP A 168 10.39 21.19 8.32
N VAL A 169 9.50 20.33 8.80
CA VAL A 169 9.35 20.06 10.24
C VAL A 169 10.66 19.53 10.83
N ILE A 170 11.31 18.57 10.13
CA ILE A 170 12.57 17.98 10.61
C ILE A 170 13.69 19.01 10.65
N ARG A 171 13.80 19.88 9.63
CA ARG A 171 14.85 20.88 9.52
C ARG A 171 14.69 22.02 10.52
N ARG A 172 13.47 22.55 10.70
CA ARG A 172 13.23 23.76 11.51
C ARG A 172 13.09 23.51 13.01
N ILE A 173 12.80 22.28 13.42
CA ILE A 173 12.60 21.92 14.83
C ILE A 173 13.73 20.99 15.25
N PRO A 174 14.58 21.40 16.20
CA PRO A 174 15.63 20.53 16.70
C PRO A 174 15.04 19.29 17.39
N GLU A 175 15.78 18.19 17.35
CA GLU A 175 15.40 17.00 18.09
C GLU A 175 15.43 17.32 19.60
N PRO A 176 14.44 16.84 20.38
CA PRO A 176 14.48 17.03 21.82
C PRO A 176 15.78 16.44 22.36
N SER A 177 16.58 17.25 23.03
CA SER A 177 17.75 16.78 23.76
C SER A 177 17.28 15.75 24.77
N ASN A 178 17.94 14.61 24.86
CA ASN A 178 17.80 13.68 25.99
C ASN A 178 18.34 14.35 27.25
N MET A 179 17.63 15.36 27.78
CA MET A 179 17.92 15.88 29.10
C MET A 179 17.28 14.95 30.13
N GLY A 180 18.06 14.03 30.70
CA GLY A 180 17.58 13.23 31.82
C GLY A 180 18.23 11.88 32.00
N ALA A 181 19.56 11.80 31.87
CA ALA A 181 20.32 10.71 32.49
C ALA A 181 21.67 11.23 32.95
N GLY A 182 21.65 12.05 34.01
CA GLY A 182 22.89 12.52 34.64
C GLY A 182 22.70 13.80 35.40
N ASP A 183 22.08 13.74 36.57
CA ASP A 183 22.50 14.45 37.81
C ASP A 183 21.56 14.04 38.96
N ALA A 184 21.77 12.83 39.46
CA ALA A 184 21.48 12.50 40.84
C ALA A 184 22.83 12.23 41.49
N ARG A 185 23.45 13.28 41.97
CA ARG A 185 24.51 13.20 42.98
C ARG A 185 23.95 13.58 44.35
#